data_0b77709619a32c487a3107fe1d630fe2
#
_entry.id   0b77709619a32c487a3107fe1d630fe2
#
_cell.length_a   1.000
_cell.length_b   1.000
_cell.length_c   1.000
_cell.angle_alpha   90.00
_cell.angle_beta   90.00
_cell.angle_gamma   90.00
#
_symmetry.space_group_name_H-M   'P 1'
#
loop_
_entity.id
_entity.type
_entity.pdbx_description
1 polymer ?
#
loop_
_entity_poly.entity_id
_entity_poly.type
_entity_poly.pdbx_seq_one_letter_code
_entity_poly.pdbx_strand_id
1 'polypeptide(L)'
;MQKTYIKQFPYIRIFACFAIVVLHTLFASNAYYDGLITGTEKLVTQTAENMLMWAVPCFLMITGALLLDENKSLTGEKIFKYTRRMVISLLVFTLLFQILDYATGFQKTLFTGWLYRLFTGQSWAHMWYLYLMIGLYLMMPFYKMVADHATDRQMW
;
A
#
# COMPACT_ATOMS: atom_id res chain seq x y z
N MET A 1 -9.49 26.98 12.75
CA MET A 1 -9.03 25.62 13.09
C MET A 1 -7.57 25.48 12.68
N GLN A 2 -6.64 25.46 13.63
CA GLN A 2 -5.22 25.21 13.34
C GLN A 2 -5.08 23.77 12.89
N LYS A 3 -4.57 23.56 11.67
CA LYS A 3 -4.18 22.22 11.22
C LYS A 3 -3.04 21.75 12.14
N THR A 4 -3.27 20.72 12.95
CA THR A 4 -2.21 20.08 13.72
C THR A 4 -1.25 19.44 12.74
N TYR A 5 -0.21 20.18 12.37
CA TYR A 5 0.84 19.67 11.48
C TYR A 5 1.87 18.94 12.33
N ILE A 6 1.84 17.62 12.25
CA ILE A 6 2.83 16.78 12.92
C ILE A 6 4.06 16.72 12.02
N LYS A 7 5.10 17.48 12.37
CA LYS A 7 6.33 17.63 11.57
C LYS A 7 7.06 16.29 11.30
N GLN A 8 6.82 15.28 12.12
CA GLN A 8 7.45 13.96 12.02
C GLN A 8 6.88 13.09 10.89
N PHE A 9 5.60 13.24 10.54
CA PHE A 9 4.94 12.38 9.57
C PHE A 9 5.57 12.38 8.16
N PRO A 10 5.99 13.53 7.61
CA PRO A 10 6.71 13.54 6.34
C PRO A 10 8.02 12.73 6.39
N TYR A 11 8.79 12.85 7.45
CA TYR A 11 10.05 12.10 7.60
C TYR A 11 9.80 10.60 7.70
N ILE A 12 8.84 10.17 8.51
CA ILE A 12 8.48 8.74 8.62
C ILE A 12 8.06 8.20 7.25
N ARG A 13 7.28 8.96 6.46
CA ARG A 13 6.88 8.56 5.11
C ARG A 13 8.08 8.40 4.18
N ILE A 14 9.05 9.32 4.22
CA ILE A 14 10.24 9.24 3.37
C ILE A 14 11.04 7.98 3.72
N PHE A 15 11.31 7.72 5.00
CA PHE A 15 12.02 6.52 5.43
C PHE A 15 11.25 5.24 5.10
N ALA A 16 9.93 5.23 5.29
CA ALA A 16 9.09 4.09 4.93
C ALA A 16 9.04 3.86 3.42
N CYS A 17 8.98 4.92 2.59
CA CYS A 17 9.10 4.79 1.13
C CYS A 17 10.43 4.16 0.73
N PHE A 18 11.55 4.66 1.30
CA PHE A 18 12.86 4.10 1.02
C PHE A 18 12.93 2.61 1.42
N ALA A 19 12.46 2.28 2.62
CA ALA A 19 12.40 0.90 3.10
C ALA A 19 11.58 -0.02 2.17
N ILE A 20 10.45 0.46 1.63
CA ILE A 20 9.64 -0.29 0.67
C ILE A 20 10.38 -0.51 -0.65
N VAL A 21 11.10 0.49 -1.16
CA VAL A 21 11.90 0.33 -2.39
C VAL A 21 12.96 -0.74 -2.19
N VAL A 22 13.69 -0.69 -1.08
CA VAL A 22 14.71 -1.70 -0.75
C VAL A 22 14.07 -3.08 -0.59
N LEU A 23 12.94 -3.19 0.14
CA LEU A 23 12.20 -4.43 0.31
C LEU A 23 11.83 -5.08 -1.03
N HIS A 24 11.24 -4.31 -1.94
CA HIS A 24 10.85 -4.82 -3.26
C HIS A 24 12.04 -5.16 -4.14
N THR A 25 13.15 -4.44 -4.02
CA THR A 25 14.39 -4.76 -4.73
C THR A 25 14.98 -6.10 -4.26
N LEU A 26 15.02 -6.33 -2.94
CA LEU A 26 15.48 -7.60 -2.37
C LEU A 26 14.57 -8.75 -2.79
N PHE A 27 13.25 -8.57 -2.70
CA PHE A 27 12.27 -9.56 -3.11
C PHE A 27 12.40 -9.92 -4.59
N ALA A 28 12.53 -8.93 -5.47
CA ALA A 28 12.74 -9.15 -6.90
C ALA A 28 14.07 -9.87 -7.18
N SER A 29 15.14 -9.49 -6.46
CA SER A 29 16.45 -10.13 -6.58
C SER A 29 16.39 -11.59 -6.15
N ASN A 30 15.75 -11.90 -5.03
CA ASN A 30 15.58 -13.28 -4.55
C ASN A 30 14.77 -14.12 -5.56
N ALA A 31 13.75 -13.56 -6.19
CA ALA A 31 12.95 -14.25 -7.19
C ALA A 31 13.73 -14.46 -8.50
N TYR A 32 14.55 -13.49 -8.92
CA TYR A 32 15.31 -13.56 -10.15
C TYR A 32 16.50 -14.52 -10.06
N TYR A 33 17.18 -14.54 -8.91
CA TYR A 33 18.37 -15.38 -8.67
C TYR A 33 18.04 -16.67 -7.89
N ASP A 34 16.76 -17.08 -7.85
CA ASP A 34 16.38 -18.32 -7.16
C ASP A 34 17.11 -19.53 -7.78
N GLY A 35 17.75 -20.32 -6.92
CA GLY A 35 18.63 -21.42 -7.34
C GLY A 35 20.10 -21.06 -7.57
N LEU A 36 20.45 -19.77 -7.69
CA LEU A 36 21.84 -19.28 -7.77
C LEU A 36 22.36 -18.76 -6.43
N ILE A 37 21.45 -18.36 -5.56
CA ILE A 37 21.77 -17.80 -4.24
C ILE A 37 22.01 -18.94 -3.26
N THR A 38 23.12 -18.85 -2.50
CA THR A 38 23.46 -19.83 -1.46
C THR A 38 22.49 -19.73 -0.27
N GLY A 39 22.41 -20.80 0.54
CA GLY A 39 21.53 -20.82 1.72
C GLY A 39 21.79 -19.66 2.69
N THR A 40 23.05 -19.23 2.86
CA THR A 40 23.43 -18.10 3.72
C THR A 40 22.98 -16.77 3.13
N GLU A 41 23.20 -16.55 1.84
CA GLU A 41 22.75 -15.31 1.15
C GLU A 41 21.23 -15.19 1.17
N LYS A 42 20.50 -16.27 0.94
CA LYS A 42 19.04 -16.31 1.04
C LYS A 42 18.57 -15.97 2.46
N LEU A 43 19.23 -16.49 3.48
CA LEU A 43 18.90 -16.18 4.89
C LEU A 43 19.11 -14.69 5.19
N VAL A 44 20.22 -14.09 4.74
CA VAL A 44 20.53 -12.68 4.97
C VAL A 44 19.50 -11.78 4.27
N THR A 45 19.18 -12.06 3.00
CA THR A 45 18.21 -11.25 2.24
C THR A 45 16.80 -11.37 2.81
N GLN A 46 16.33 -12.57 3.18
CA GLN A 46 15.03 -12.76 3.82
C GLN A 46 14.96 -12.09 5.20
N THR A 47 16.05 -12.11 5.97
CA THR A 47 16.09 -11.40 7.25
C THR A 47 15.99 -9.90 7.04
N ALA A 48 16.69 -9.35 6.05
CA ALA A 48 16.60 -7.93 5.70
C ALA A 48 15.18 -7.56 5.21
N GLU A 49 14.54 -8.39 4.38
CA GLU A 49 13.14 -8.21 3.97
C GLU A 49 12.20 -8.14 5.18
N ASN A 50 12.30 -9.09 6.10
CA ASN A 50 11.48 -9.12 7.31
C ASN A 50 11.69 -7.88 8.19
N MET A 51 12.94 -7.41 8.29
CA MET A 51 13.26 -6.18 9.02
C MET A 51 12.66 -4.91 8.38
N LEU A 52 12.38 -4.92 7.08
CA LEU A 52 11.80 -3.77 6.37
C LEU A 52 10.26 -3.79 6.29
N MET A 53 9.61 -4.88 6.69
CA MET A 53 8.15 -5.02 6.61
C MET A 53 7.37 -4.02 7.46
N TRP A 54 7.98 -3.39 8.48
CA TRP A 54 7.35 -2.34 9.29
C TRP A 54 6.91 -1.11 8.47
N ALA A 55 7.50 -0.91 7.30
CA ALA A 55 7.24 0.27 6.49
C ALA A 55 5.78 0.37 6.02
N VAL A 56 5.14 -0.74 5.68
CA VAL A 56 3.73 -0.77 5.26
C VAL A 56 2.78 -0.38 6.39
N PRO A 57 2.84 -1.00 7.60
CA PRO A 57 2.06 -0.54 8.74
C PRO A 57 2.22 0.95 9.07
N CYS A 58 3.41 1.53 8.92
CA CYS A 58 3.62 2.95 9.15
C CYS A 58 2.73 3.84 8.28
N PHE A 59 2.54 3.50 7.01
CA PHE A 59 1.61 4.26 6.16
C PHE A 59 0.17 4.15 6.63
N LEU A 60 -0.25 2.96 7.06
CA LEU A 60 -1.59 2.74 7.59
C LEU A 60 -1.80 3.53 8.89
N MET A 61 -0.84 3.47 9.81
CA MET A 61 -0.87 4.22 11.08
C MET A 61 -0.94 5.73 10.84
N ILE A 62 -0.12 6.27 9.94
CA ILE A 62 -0.16 7.71 9.60
C ILE A 62 -1.50 8.07 8.97
N THR A 63 -2.04 7.21 8.11
CA THR A 63 -3.35 7.44 7.49
C THR A 63 -4.45 7.43 8.54
N GLY A 64 -4.44 6.47 9.46
CA GLY A 64 -5.35 6.41 10.60
C GLY A 64 -5.23 7.66 11.48
N ALA A 65 -4.03 8.02 11.91
CA ALA A 65 -3.79 9.19 12.76
C ALA A 65 -4.26 10.52 12.10
N LEU A 66 -4.20 10.62 10.78
CA LEU A 66 -4.64 11.80 10.06
C LEU A 66 -6.15 11.87 9.81
N LEU A 67 -6.81 10.72 9.65
CA LEU A 67 -8.22 10.64 9.28
C LEU A 67 -9.16 10.41 10.47
N LEU A 68 -8.68 9.73 11.52
CA LEU A 68 -9.46 9.43 12.72
C LEU A 68 -9.34 10.52 13.81
N ASP A 69 -8.57 11.59 13.57
CA ASP A 69 -8.45 12.74 14.47
C ASP A 69 -9.84 13.27 14.83
N GLU A 70 -10.14 13.37 16.12
CA GLU A 70 -11.43 13.82 16.67
C GLU A 70 -11.85 15.21 16.15
N ASN A 71 -10.87 16.10 15.94
CA ASN A 71 -11.09 17.45 15.44
C ASN A 71 -11.38 17.52 13.93
N LYS A 72 -11.41 16.38 13.23
CA LYS A 72 -11.65 16.33 11.79
C LYS A 72 -12.98 15.69 11.46
N SER A 73 -13.84 16.43 10.79
CA SER A 73 -15.03 15.85 10.17
C SER A 73 -14.64 15.05 8.94
N LEU A 74 -14.98 13.77 8.93
CA LEU A 74 -14.82 12.88 7.80
C LEU A 74 -16.12 12.87 6.98
N THR A 75 -16.19 13.72 5.96
CA THR A 75 -17.37 13.81 5.08
C THR A 75 -17.30 12.76 3.96
N GLY A 76 -18.46 12.29 3.48
CA GLY A 76 -18.54 11.35 2.36
C GLY A 76 -17.78 11.82 1.10
N GLU A 77 -17.78 13.14 0.85
CA GLU A 77 -17.03 13.73 -0.27
C GLU A 77 -15.52 13.54 -0.14
N LYS A 78 -14.97 13.66 1.08
CA LYS A 78 -13.54 13.43 1.32
C LYS A 78 -13.18 11.96 1.11
N ILE A 79 -14.02 11.05 1.62
CA ILE A 79 -13.82 9.61 1.44
C ILE A 79 -13.85 9.28 -0.05
N PHE A 80 -14.88 9.74 -0.77
CA PHE A 80 -14.99 9.53 -2.21
C PHE A 80 -13.78 10.07 -2.97
N LYS A 81 -13.29 11.27 -2.61
CA LYS A 81 -12.08 11.86 -3.21
C LYS A 81 -10.84 10.98 -2.99
N TYR A 82 -10.64 10.46 -1.79
CA TYR A 82 -9.48 9.59 -1.49
C TYR A 82 -9.59 8.24 -2.19
N THR A 83 -10.76 7.59 -2.10
CA THR A 83 -11.02 6.31 -2.78
C THR A 83 -10.85 6.44 -4.29
N ARG A 84 -11.43 7.48 -4.91
CA ARG A 84 -11.29 7.75 -6.35
C ARG A 84 -9.83 7.89 -6.77
N ARG A 85 -8.99 8.58 -5.99
CA ARG A 85 -7.56 8.71 -6.29
C ARG A 85 -6.86 7.36 -6.28
N MET A 86 -7.16 6.49 -5.31
CA MET A 86 -6.58 5.14 -5.25
C MET A 86 -7.07 4.27 -6.40
N VAL A 87 -8.36 4.33 -6.74
CA VAL A 87 -8.93 3.60 -7.88
C VAL A 87 -8.29 4.06 -9.20
N ILE A 88 -8.16 5.37 -9.43
CA ILE A 88 -7.49 5.89 -10.63
C ILE A 88 -6.03 5.42 -10.68
N SER A 89 -5.30 5.51 -9.56
CA SER A 89 -3.92 5.02 -9.50
C SER A 89 -3.85 3.51 -9.81
N LEU A 90 -4.75 2.71 -9.24
CA LEU A 90 -4.82 1.28 -9.51
C LEU A 90 -5.03 1.00 -11.00
N LEU A 91 -6.01 1.65 -11.64
CA LEU A 91 -6.31 1.47 -13.06
C LEU A 91 -5.14 1.88 -13.95
N VAL A 92 -4.53 3.03 -13.67
CA VAL A 92 -3.41 3.55 -14.48
C VAL A 92 -2.19 2.64 -14.34
N PHE A 93 -1.76 2.32 -13.12
CA PHE A 93 -0.54 1.53 -12.94
C PHE A 93 -0.71 0.08 -13.37
N THR A 94 -1.86 -0.55 -13.11
CA THR A 94 -2.11 -1.92 -13.62
C THR A 94 -2.12 -1.96 -15.14
N LEU A 95 -2.65 -0.92 -15.81
CA LEU A 95 -2.62 -0.81 -17.27
C LEU A 95 -1.18 -0.61 -17.78
N LEU A 96 -0.41 0.28 -17.15
CA LEU A 96 1.00 0.51 -17.53
C LEU A 96 1.84 -0.78 -17.40
N PHE A 97 1.70 -1.51 -16.30
CA PHE A 97 2.41 -2.78 -16.12
C PHE A 97 1.94 -3.85 -17.12
N GLN A 98 0.65 -3.88 -17.45
CA GLN A 98 0.15 -4.80 -18.48
C GLN A 98 0.70 -4.45 -19.87
N ILE A 99 0.83 -3.17 -20.21
CA ILE A 99 1.45 -2.73 -21.47
C ILE A 99 2.93 -3.16 -21.53
N LEU A 100 3.67 -2.99 -20.41
CA LEU A 100 5.06 -3.42 -20.32
C LEU A 100 5.19 -4.94 -20.50
N ASP A 101 4.36 -5.73 -19.81
CA ASP A 101 4.38 -7.19 -19.91
C ASP A 101 3.99 -7.68 -21.31
N TYR A 102 3.07 -6.98 -21.98
CA TYR A 102 2.71 -7.26 -23.36
C TYR A 102 3.84 -6.91 -24.34
N ALA A 103 4.47 -5.74 -24.17
CA ALA A 103 5.57 -5.29 -25.02
C ALA A 103 6.84 -6.16 -24.89
N THR A 104 7.07 -6.73 -23.70
CA THR A 104 8.20 -7.63 -23.44
C THR A 104 7.89 -9.09 -23.77
N GLY A 105 6.66 -9.40 -24.20
CA GLY A 105 6.24 -10.76 -24.57
C GLY A 105 5.88 -11.67 -23.39
N PHE A 106 5.91 -11.17 -22.15
CA PHE A 106 5.46 -11.93 -20.98
C PHE A 106 3.96 -12.21 -21.00
N GLN A 107 3.18 -11.34 -21.66
CA GLN A 107 1.74 -11.52 -21.82
C GLN A 107 1.32 -11.48 -23.28
N LYS A 108 0.39 -12.37 -23.64
CA LYS A 108 -0.12 -12.50 -25.02
C LYS A 108 -1.34 -11.62 -25.31
N THR A 109 -2.02 -11.14 -24.26
CA THR A 109 -3.26 -10.36 -24.38
C THR A 109 -3.13 -9.06 -23.63
N LEU A 110 -3.54 -7.94 -24.25
CA LEU A 110 -3.46 -6.63 -23.62
C LEU A 110 -4.70 -6.35 -22.76
N PHE A 111 -5.85 -6.19 -23.35
CA PHE A 111 -7.05 -5.73 -22.64
C PHE A 111 -7.70 -6.80 -21.76
N THR A 112 -7.87 -8.00 -22.26
CA THR A 112 -8.44 -9.12 -21.49
C THR A 112 -7.50 -9.55 -20.36
N GLY A 113 -6.19 -9.52 -20.58
CA GLY A 113 -5.19 -9.79 -19.56
C GLY A 113 -5.19 -8.71 -18.46
N TRP A 114 -5.32 -7.43 -18.83
CA TRP A 114 -5.44 -6.35 -17.87
C TRP A 114 -6.68 -6.48 -16.98
N LEU A 115 -7.86 -6.72 -17.57
CA LEU A 115 -9.10 -6.91 -16.80
C LEU A 115 -8.99 -8.12 -15.85
N TYR A 116 -8.48 -9.25 -16.35
CA TYR A 116 -8.28 -10.42 -15.52
C TYR A 116 -7.41 -10.11 -14.30
N ARG A 117 -6.24 -9.51 -14.50
CA ARG A 117 -5.32 -9.14 -13.42
C ARG A 117 -5.89 -8.11 -12.46
N LEU A 118 -6.65 -7.15 -12.98
CA LEU A 118 -7.32 -6.12 -12.18
C LEU A 118 -8.34 -6.76 -11.21
N PHE A 119 -9.17 -7.69 -11.68
CA PHE A 119 -10.20 -8.30 -10.84
C PHE A 119 -9.68 -9.43 -9.94
N THR A 120 -8.62 -10.12 -10.35
CA THR A 120 -8.00 -11.18 -9.53
C THR A 120 -6.94 -10.66 -8.57
N GLY A 121 -6.54 -9.39 -8.69
CA GLY A 121 -5.45 -8.83 -7.89
C GLY A 121 -4.06 -9.37 -8.27
N GLN A 122 -3.96 -10.14 -9.37
CA GLN A 122 -2.73 -10.78 -9.83
C GLN A 122 -1.87 -9.86 -10.71
N SER A 123 -1.84 -8.57 -10.38
CA SER A 123 -0.92 -7.63 -10.98
C SER A 123 0.45 -7.72 -10.30
N TRP A 124 1.34 -6.78 -10.56
CA TRP A 124 2.65 -6.76 -9.91
C TRP A 124 2.53 -6.77 -8.38
N ALA A 125 3.47 -7.43 -7.70
CA ALA A 125 3.40 -7.74 -6.27
C ALA A 125 3.12 -6.52 -5.35
N HIS A 126 3.56 -5.32 -5.72
CA HIS A 126 3.33 -4.11 -4.91
C HIS A 126 1.92 -3.50 -5.07
N MET A 127 1.12 -3.96 -6.03
CA MET A 127 -0.20 -3.39 -6.31
C MET A 127 -1.27 -3.75 -5.27
N TRP A 128 -1.06 -4.82 -4.48
CA TRP A 128 -2.00 -5.24 -3.43
C TRP A 128 -2.31 -4.13 -2.42
N TYR A 129 -1.34 -3.23 -2.18
CA TYR A 129 -1.51 -2.12 -1.26
C TYR A 129 -2.60 -1.13 -1.70
N LEU A 130 -2.79 -0.92 -3.01
CA LEU A 130 -3.85 -0.06 -3.52
C LEU A 130 -5.24 -0.66 -3.27
N TYR A 131 -5.41 -1.98 -3.42
CA TYR A 131 -6.66 -2.67 -3.06
C TYR A 131 -6.94 -2.53 -1.57
N LEU A 132 -5.93 -2.76 -0.73
CA LEU A 132 -6.04 -2.58 0.72
C LEU A 132 -6.48 -1.15 1.07
N MET A 133 -5.85 -0.12 0.48
CA MET A 133 -6.18 1.26 0.74
C MET A 133 -7.59 1.65 0.29
N ILE A 134 -8.06 1.12 -0.84
CA ILE A 134 -9.45 1.31 -1.29
C ILE A 134 -10.41 0.73 -0.24
N GLY A 135 -10.20 -0.50 0.20
CA GLY A 135 -11.02 -1.13 1.24
C GLY A 135 -11.00 -0.33 2.55
N LEU A 136 -9.83 0.13 3.00
CA LEU A 136 -9.71 0.94 4.22
C LEU A 136 -10.43 2.28 4.10
N TYR A 137 -10.34 2.99 2.96
CA TYR A 137 -11.08 4.24 2.79
C TYR A 137 -12.59 4.04 2.78
N LEU A 138 -13.08 2.97 2.19
CA LEU A 138 -14.52 2.62 2.22
C LEU A 138 -15.00 2.28 3.65
N MET A 139 -14.16 1.63 4.45
CA MET A 139 -14.47 1.30 5.86
C MET A 139 -14.19 2.46 6.82
N MET A 140 -13.59 3.55 6.37
CA MET A 140 -13.19 4.68 7.22
C MET A 140 -14.35 5.33 8.01
N PRO A 141 -15.58 5.46 7.47
CA PRO A 141 -16.72 5.98 8.25
C PRO A 141 -17.00 5.13 9.47
N PHE A 142 -16.91 3.80 9.32
CA PHE A 142 -17.13 2.87 10.41
C PHE A 142 -16.03 3.02 11.48
N TYR A 143 -14.76 3.05 11.06
CA TYR A 143 -13.65 3.27 11.99
C TYR A 143 -13.74 4.62 12.71
N LYS A 144 -14.17 5.67 12.02
CA LYS A 144 -14.38 6.99 12.62
C LYS A 144 -15.51 6.95 13.66
N MET A 145 -16.61 6.29 13.37
CA MET A 145 -17.71 6.11 14.30
C MET A 145 -17.27 5.37 15.58
N VAL A 146 -16.47 4.31 15.42
CA VAL A 146 -15.90 3.58 16.56
C VAL A 146 -14.95 4.47 17.35
N ALA A 147 -14.03 5.17 16.68
CA ALA A 147 -13.04 6.03 17.34
C ALA A 147 -13.68 7.20 18.13
N ASP A 148 -14.78 7.78 17.60
CA ASP A 148 -15.47 8.92 18.25
C ASP A 148 -16.33 8.49 19.44
N HIS A 149 -16.72 7.20 19.55
CA HIS A 149 -17.61 6.72 20.61
C HIS A 149 -16.94 5.71 21.56
N ALA A 150 -15.77 5.19 21.22
CA ALA A 150 -15.04 4.26 22.06
C ALA A 150 -14.43 4.99 23.25
N THR A 151 -14.59 4.42 24.44
CA THR A 151 -13.88 4.86 25.64
C THR A 151 -12.45 4.36 25.61
N ASP A 152 -11.52 5.06 26.30
CA ASP A 152 -10.12 4.63 26.42
C ASP A 152 -9.99 3.16 26.86
N ARG A 153 -10.91 2.70 27.74
CA ARG A 153 -10.94 1.33 28.27
C ARG A 153 -11.36 0.30 27.21
N GLN A 154 -12.03 0.71 26.13
CA GLN A 154 -12.44 -0.17 25.02
C GLN A 154 -11.40 -0.20 23.90
N MET A 155 -10.48 0.75 23.89
CA MET A 155 -9.42 0.87 22.88
C MET A 155 -8.13 0.15 23.30
N TRP A 156 -7.98 -0.21 24.56
CA TRP A 156 -6.87 -0.98 25.16
C TRP A 156 -7.32 -2.36 25.62
#